data_51a5f1f240c8170a0e169459ba9f5182
#
_entry.id   51a5f1f240c8170a0e169459ba9f5182
#
_cell.length_a   1.000
_cell.length_b   1.000
_cell.length_c   1.000
_cell.angle_alpha   90.00
_cell.angle_beta   90.00
_cell.angle_gamma   90.00
#
_symmetry.space_group_name_H-M   'P 1'
#
loop_
_entity.id
_entity.type
_entity.pdbx_description
1 polymer ?
#
loop_
_entity_poly.entity_id
_entity_poly.type
_entity_poly.pdbx_seq_one_letter_code
_entity_poly.pdbx_strand_id
1 'polypeptide(L)'
;AADADHLQRIAAARLTNLQSKKRAWIVGKEHYDLGNDLFTLMLDPYMQYSCGYWKDATTLEEAQEAKLRMICEKLQLKPGMTLLDIGCGWGGLAQFAAQNYGVSVHGVTISAEQQKLAQARCAGLDVEILLQDYRDLDRQFDRIVSVGMFEHVGPKNYETYFSVAARNLKPDGLFLLHTIGSNQTDLNVDAWIDKYIFPNGCLPSVRHIAEASEGRFVMEDWHNFGADYDRTLMAWLENFKRAWPELAGGYSERFERMFTYYLNACAGAFRSRNIQLWQVLFSPAGVEGGVRVYR
;
A
#
# COMPACT_ATOMS: atom_id res chain seq x y z
N ALA A 1 13.52 -12.02 26.81
CA ALA A 1 12.34 -12.84 27.03
C ALA A 1 11.23 -12.25 26.17
N ALA A 2 10.72 -13.03 25.19
CA ALA A 2 9.56 -12.61 24.42
C ALA A 2 8.38 -12.43 25.38
N ASP A 3 7.68 -11.31 25.25
CA ASP A 3 6.51 -11.02 26.06
C ASP A 3 5.46 -12.12 25.87
N ALA A 4 4.82 -12.59 26.94
CA ALA A 4 3.80 -13.63 26.89
C ALA A 4 2.65 -13.28 25.93
N ASP A 5 2.30 -11.99 25.84
CA ASP A 5 1.32 -11.46 24.89
C ASP A 5 1.76 -11.65 23.42
N HIS A 6 3.04 -11.51 23.14
CA HIS A 6 3.58 -11.73 21.79
C HIS A 6 3.51 -13.20 21.37
N LEU A 7 3.86 -14.12 22.27
CA LEU A 7 3.72 -15.57 22.03
C LEU A 7 2.26 -15.99 21.85
N GLN A 8 1.34 -15.43 22.62
CA GLN A 8 -0.10 -15.66 22.46
C GLN A 8 -0.61 -15.16 21.12
N ARG A 9 -0.15 -14.00 20.63
CA ARG A 9 -0.50 -13.47 19.30
C ARG A 9 0.03 -14.33 18.17
N ILE A 10 1.26 -14.84 18.24
CA ILE A 10 1.81 -15.80 17.27
C ILE A 10 0.97 -17.07 17.24
N ALA A 11 0.61 -17.61 18.39
CA ALA A 11 -0.25 -18.79 18.50
C ALA A 11 -1.65 -18.51 17.91
N ALA A 12 -2.24 -17.36 18.22
CA ALA A 12 -3.51 -16.94 17.67
C ALA A 12 -3.45 -16.75 16.13
N ALA A 13 -2.36 -16.18 15.59
CA ALA A 13 -2.15 -16.04 14.15
C ALA A 13 -2.07 -17.40 13.43
N ARG A 14 -1.52 -18.43 14.10
CA ARG A 14 -1.50 -19.79 13.56
C ARG A 14 -2.87 -20.47 13.58
N LEU A 15 -3.68 -20.24 14.60
CA LEU A 15 -4.97 -20.89 14.82
C LEU A 15 -6.16 -20.13 14.18
N THR A 16 -6.11 -18.81 14.14
CA THR A 16 -7.21 -17.96 13.64
C THR A 16 -6.76 -17.10 12.46
N ASN A 17 -7.71 -16.68 11.62
CA ASN A 17 -7.46 -15.70 10.57
C ASN A 17 -7.63 -14.28 11.17
N LEU A 18 -6.51 -13.65 11.56
CA LEU A 18 -6.49 -12.31 12.15
C LEU A 18 -6.90 -11.21 11.15
N GLN A 19 -6.79 -11.47 9.85
CA GLN A 19 -7.15 -10.58 8.75
C GLN A 19 -8.45 -11.03 8.04
N SER A 20 -9.33 -11.75 8.77
CA SER A 20 -10.65 -12.11 8.25
C SER A 20 -11.46 -10.86 7.88
N LYS A 21 -12.39 -10.97 6.93
CA LYS A 21 -13.23 -9.86 6.45
C LYS A 21 -13.82 -9.04 7.62
N LYS A 22 -14.40 -9.68 8.64
CA LYS A 22 -14.97 -9.01 9.82
C LYS A 22 -13.93 -8.20 10.60
N ARG A 23 -12.71 -8.73 10.77
CA ARG A 23 -11.64 -8.06 11.53
C ARG A 23 -10.98 -6.93 10.71
N ALA A 24 -10.88 -7.07 9.39
CA ALA A 24 -10.37 -6.02 8.53
C ALA A 24 -11.17 -4.71 8.67
N TRP A 25 -12.51 -4.80 8.75
CA TRP A 25 -13.39 -3.64 9.00
C TRP A 25 -13.13 -2.95 10.34
N ILE A 26 -12.81 -3.71 11.40
CA ILE A 26 -12.50 -3.15 12.73
C ILE A 26 -11.16 -2.39 12.68
N VAL A 27 -10.13 -3.01 12.10
CA VAL A 27 -8.80 -2.40 11.97
C VAL A 27 -8.86 -1.15 11.08
N GLY A 28 -9.61 -1.20 9.96
CA GLY A 28 -9.79 -0.04 9.09
C GLY A 28 -10.40 1.16 9.82
N LYS A 29 -11.35 0.91 10.74
CA LYS A 29 -11.99 1.95 11.53
C LYS A 29 -11.06 2.53 12.61
N GLU A 30 -10.28 1.70 13.31
CA GLU A 30 -9.44 2.13 14.41
C GLU A 30 -8.11 2.76 13.96
N HIS A 31 -7.57 2.32 12.84
CA HIS A 31 -6.21 2.69 12.41
C HIS A 31 -6.15 4.00 11.62
N TYR A 32 -7.19 4.34 10.85
CA TYR A 32 -7.25 5.58 10.06
C TYR A 32 -8.02 6.70 10.77
N ASP A 33 -8.43 6.50 12.03
CA ASP A 33 -8.98 7.54 12.92
C ASP A 33 -7.88 8.44 13.58
N LEU A 34 -6.58 8.20 13.29
CA LEU A 34 -5.55 9.22 13.41
C LEU A 34 -5.90 10.32 12.41
N GLY A 35 -6.37 11.46 12.87
CA GLY A 35 -7.02 12.50 12.08
C GLY A 35 -6.35 12.83 10.73
N ASN A 36 -7.15 13.17 9.75
CA ASN A 36 -6.69 13.56 8.40
C ASN A 36 -5.74 14.77 8.43
N ASP A 37 -5.78 15.59 9.49
CA ASP A 37 -4.91 16.75 9.72
C ASP A 37 -3.43 16.34 9.79
N LEU A 38 -3.10 15.30 10.56
CA LEU A 38 -1.74 14.75 10.64
C LEU A 38 -1.20 14.38 9.25
N PHE A 39 -1.96 13.58 8.52
CA PHE A 39 -1.54 13.09 7.20
C PHE A 39 -1.47 14.20 6.16
N THR A 40 -2.39 15.16 6.20
CA THR A 40 -2.39 16.32 5.30
C THR A 40 -1.14 17.19 5.47
N LEU A 41 -0.66 17.35 6.71
CA LEU A 41 0.51 18.17 7.01
C LEU A 41 1.85 17.42 6.80
N MET A 42 1.82 16.08 6.85
CA MET A 42 3.02 15.25 6.75
C MET A 42 3.29 14.76 5.33
N LEU A 43 2.25 14.42 4.58
CA LEU A 43 2.37 13.80 3.25
C LEU A 43 2.48 14.83 2.14
N ASP A 44 2.70 14.35 0.91
CA ASP A 44 2.67 15.11 -0.33
C ASP A 44 1.24 15.53 -0.74
N PRO A 45 1.06 16.39 -1.73
CA PRO A 45 -0.27 16.83 -2.20
C PRO A 45 -1.21 15.69 -2.65
N TYR A 46 -0.67 14.56 -3.14
CA TYR A 46 -1.45 13.36 -3.47
C TYR A 46 -1.72 12.46 -2.26
N MET A 47 -1.27 12.86 -1.06
CA MET A 47 -1.42 12.10 0.20
C MET A 47 -0.98 10.64 0.07
N GLN A 48 0.22 10.43 -0.46
CA GLN A 48 0.77 9.09 -0.63
C GLN A 48 1.44 8.61 0.65
N TYR A 49 0.78 7.71 1.39
CA TYR A 49 1.35 7.07 2.59
C TYR A 49 2.06 5.76 2.21
N SER A 50 2.95 5.87 1.23
CA SER A 50 3.80 4.79 0.72
C SER A 50 5.11 5.35 0.19
N CYS A 51 6.06 4.50 -0.13
CA CYS A 51 7.39 4.93 -0.59
C CYS A 51 7.34 5.80 -1.84
N GLY A 52 8.03 6.93 -1.85
CA GLY A 52 8.36 7.70 -3.04
C GLY A 52 9.49 7.05 -3.86
N TYR A 53 9.64 7.41 -5.12
CA TYR A 53 10.73 6.96 -5.99
C TYR A 53 11.74 8.10 -6.17
N TRP A 54 12.94 7.94 -5.61
CA TRP A 54 13.92 9.02 -5.45
C TRP A 54 15.04 9.03 -6.47
N LYS A 55 14.94 8.28 -7.55
CA LYS A 55 16.01 8.17 -8.55
C LYS A 55 16.50 9.54 -9.02
N ASP A 56 15.60 10.41 -9.45
CA ASP A 56 15.89 11.75 -9.97
C ASP A 56 15.18 12.86 -9.16
N ALA A 57 14.57 12.52 -8.03
CA ALA A 57 13.82 13.43 -7.18
C ALA A 57 14.68 14.05 -6.08
N THR A 58 14.39 15.30 -5.74
CA THR A 58 15.04 16.07 -4.67
C THR A 58 14.10 16.39 -3.52
N THR A 59 12.80 16.42 -3.77
CA THR A 59 11.74 16.67 -2.77
C THR A 59 10.81 15.47 -2.62
N LEU A 60 10.03 15.44 -1.54
CA LEU A 60 9.02 14.40 -1.30
C LEU A 60 7.97 14.40 -2.40
N GLU A 61 7.50 15.58 -2.80
CA GLU A 61 6.50 15.77 -3.85
C GLU A 61 6.97 15.17 -5.17
N GLU A 62 8.19 15.50 -5.59
CA GLU A 62 8.82 14.96 -6.81
C GLU A 62 8.96 13.43 -6.74
N ALA A 63 9.38 12.90 -5.59
CA ALA A 63 9.54 11.46 -5.40
C ALA A 63 8.20 10.71 -5.44
N GLN A 64 7.14 11.30 -4.88
CA GLN A 64 5.81 10.70 -4.91
C GLN A 64 5.19 10.78 -6.32
N GLU A 65 5.34 11.90 -7.01
CA GLU A 65 4.90 12.02 -8.41
C GLU A 65 5.65 11.04 -9.32
N ALA A 66 6.97 10.91 -9.14
CA ALA A 66 7.78 9.94 -9.87
C ALA A 66 7.31 8.49 -9.63
N LYS A 67 6.93 8.14 -8.39
CA LYS A 67 6.35 6.84 -8.06
C LYS A 67 4.99 6.64 -8.72
N LEU A 68 4.11 7.62 -8.70
CA LEU A 68 2.78 7.55 -9.34
C LEU A 68 2.93 7.36 -10.86
N ARG A 69 3.80 8.15 -11.48
CA ARG A 69 4.14 8.03 -12.91
C ARG A 69 4.72 6.65 -13.25
N MET A 70 5.68 6.15 -12.47
CA MET A 70 6.27 4.83 -12.65
C MET A 70 5.22 3.71 -12.58
N ILE A 71 4.25 3.79 -11.67
CA ILE A 71 3.14 2.83 -11.59
C ILE A 71 2.30 2.87 -12.88
N CYS A 72 1.90 4.05 -13.33
CA CYS A 72 1.09 4.22 -14.53
C CYS A 72 1.81 3.73 -15.79
N GLU A 73 3.11 4.02 -15.91
CA GLU A 73 3.94 3.56 -17.04
C GLU A 73 4.15 2.03 -17.04
N LYS A 74 4.39 1.42 -15.86
CA LYS A 74 4.48 -0.04 -15.74
C LYS A 74 3.17 -0.74 -16.11
N LEU A 75 2.05 -0.14 -15.74
CA LEU A 75 0.72 -0.63 -16.13
C LEU A 75 0.37 -0.30 -17.58
N GLN A 76 1.21 0.47 -18.29
CA GLN A 76 0.97 0.88 -19.68
C GLN A 76 -0.41 1.54 -19.85
N LEU A 77 -0.77 2.46 -18.93
CA LEU A 77 -2.07 3.11 -18.95
C LEU A 77 -2.27 3.93 -20.24
N LYS A 78 -3.46 3.84 -20.82
CA LYS A 78 -3.87 4.58 -22.01
C LYS A 78 -5.27 5.15 -21.81
N PRO A 79 -5.60 6.27 -22.45
CA PRO A 79 -6.94 6.86 -22.36
C PRO A 79 -8.05 5.84 -22.69
N GLY A 80 -9.11 5.86 -21.92
CA GLY A 80 -10.26 4.96 -22.06
C GLY A 80 -10.12 3.59 -21.41
N MET A 81 -8.95 3.22 -20.85
CA MET A 81 -8.80 2.02 -20.03
C MET A 81 -9.48 2.15 -18.68
N THR A 82 -9.88 1.01 -18.12
CA THR A 82 -10.39 0.91 -16.74
C THR A 82 -9.29 0.43 -15.81
N LEU A 83 -9.11 1.13 -14.68
CA LEU A 83 -8.14 0.80 -13.63
C LEU A 83 -8.87 0.48 -12.32
N LEU A 84 -8.57 -0.68 -11.73
CA LEU A 84 -8.96 -0.99 -10.35
C LEU A 84 -7.80 -0.63 -9.40
N ASP A 85 -8.09 0.18 -8.37
CA ASP A 85 -7.15 0.51 -7.27
C ASP A 85 -7.62 -0.18 -5.98
N ILE A 86 -6.93 -1.28 -5.60
CA ILE A 86 -7.27 -2.08 -4.42
C ILE A 86 -6.58 -1.49 -3.20
N GLY A 87 -7.36 -0.83 -2.34
CA GLY A 87 -6.84 -0.08 -1.20
C GLY A 87 -6.42 1.32 -1.60
N CYS A 88 -7.32 2.06 -2.25
CA CYS A 88 -7.04 3.36 -2.87
C CYS A 88 -6.69 4.49 -1.89
N GLY A 89 -6.75 4.26 -0.58
CA GLY A 89 -6.44 5.27 0.44
C GLY A 89 -7.26 6.55 0.24
N TRP A 90 -6.60 7.70 0.25
CA TRP A 90 -7.22 9.01 0.03
C TRP A 90 -7.38 9.38 -1.45
N GLY A 91 -7.26 8.42 -2.37
CA GLY A 91 -7.54 8.60 -3.79
C GLY A 91 -6.46 9.30 -4.60
N GLY A 92 -5.26 9.50 -4.06
CA GLY A 92 -4.21 10.25 -4.77
C GLY A 92 -3.73 9.57 -6.04
N LEU A 93 -3.55 8.24 -6.04
CA LEU A 93 -3.21 7.50 -7.26
C LEU A 93 -4.37 7.52 -8.26
N ALA A 94 -5.61 7.35 -7.79
CA ALA A 94 -6.79 7.41 -8.64
C ALA A 94 -6.92 8.78 -9.33
N GLN A 95 -6.74 9.87 -8.58
CA GLN A 95 -6.70 11.23 -9.10
C GLN A 95 -5.61 11.39 -10.17
N PHE A 96 -4.37 11.01 -9.85
CA PHE A 96 -3.22 11.14 -10.74
C PHE A 96 -3.42 10.38 -12.05
N ALA A 97 -3.88 9.13 -11.97
CA ALA A 97 -4.11 8.28 -13.14
C ALA A 97 -5.21 8.83 -14.03
N ALA A 98 -6.35 9.23 -13.48
CA ALA A 98 -7.45 9.82 -14.25
C ALA A 98 -7.03 11.13 -14.94
N GLN A 99 -6.35 12.03 -14.22
CA GLN A 99 -5.93 13.33 -14.74
C GLN A 99 -4.85 13.25 -15.84
N ASN A 100 -3.86 12.37 -15.65
CA ASN A 100 -2.68 12.36 -16.51
C ASN A 100 -2.73 11.30 -17.62
N TYR A 101 -3.55 10.25 -17.44
CA TYR A 101 -3.63 9.13 -18.39
C TYR A 101 -5.03 8.94 -18.99
N GLY A 102 -6.03 9.70 -18.56
CA GLY A 102 -7.39 9.64 -19.11
C GLY A 102 -8.07 8.28 -18.90
N VAL A 103 -7.77 7.60 -17.81
CA VAL A 103 -8.37 6.31 -17.46
C VAL A 103 -9.57 6.49 -16.53
N SER A 104 -10.53 5.56 -16.61
CA SER A 104 -11.62 5.43 -15.64
C SER A 104 -11.13 4.63 -14.45
N VAL A 105 -11.18 5.17 -13.23
CA VAL A 105 -10.64 4.50 -12.04
C VAL A 105 -11.75 4.05 -11.09
N HIS A 106 -11.66 2.81 -10.66
CA HIS A 106 -12.51 2.21 -9.64
C HIS A 106 -11.67 1.93 -8.39
N GLY A 107 -11.79 2.76 -7.38
CA GLY A 107 -11.04 2.63 -6.13
C GLY A 107 -11.89 1.97 -5.04
N VAL A 108 -11.29 1.04 -4.28
CA VAL A 108 -11.95 0.43 -3.13
C VAL A 108 -11.15 0.67 -1.86
N THR A 109 -11.84 1.00 -0.78
CA THR A 109 -11.31 1.14 0.57
C THR A 109 -12.31 0.62 1.59
N ILE A 110 -11.82 0.24 2.79
CA ILE A 110 -12.65 -0.15 3.94
C ILE A 110 -12.75 0.96 5.01
N SER A 111 -12.16 2.13 4.75
CA SER A 111 -12.22 3.31 5.62
C SER A 111 -13.19 4.35 5.05
N ALA A 112 -14.25 4.66 5.81
CA ALA A 112 -15.23 5.68 5.43
C ALA A 112 -14.62 7.09 5.34
N GLU A 113 -13.66 7.40 6.22
CA GLU A 113 -12.95 8.68 6.22
C GLU A 113 -12.08 8.83 4.97
N GLN A 114 -11.34 7.76 4.58
CA GLN A 114 -10.59 7.75 3.33
C GLN A 114 -11.51 7.90 2.12
N GLN A 115 -12.63 7.15 2.09
CA GLN A 115 -13.59 7.25 0.99
C GLN A 115 -14.10 8.67 0.81
N LYS A 116 -14.55 9.31 1.89
CA LYS A 116 -15.09 10.68 1.84
C LYS A 116 -14.09 11.68 1.27
N LEU A 117 -12.85 11.62 1.73
CA LEU A 117 -11.79 12.52 1.26
C LEU A 117 -11.38 12.19 -0.19
N ALA A 118 -11.29 10.91 -0.55
CA ALA A 118 -10.99 10.48 -1.90
C ALA A 118 -12.07 10.91 -2.91
N GLN A 119 -13.36 10.80 -2.55
CA GLN A 119 -14.47 11.29 -3.38
C GLN A 119 -14.40 12.81 -3.59
N ALA A 120 -14.11 13.57 -2.53
CA ALA A 120 -13.95 15.02 -2.65
C ALA A 120 -12.75 15.39 -3.54
N ARG A 121 -11.62 14.70 -3.38
CA ARG A 121 -10.39 14.89 -4.19
C ARG A 121 -10.61 14.58 -5.66
N CYS A 122 -11.35 13.53 -5.97
CA CYS A 122 -11.60 13.06 -7.33
C CYS A 122 -12.84 13.69 -7.97
N ALA A 123 -13.46 14.69 -7.34
CA ALA A 123 -14.67 15.33 -7.89
C ALA A 123 -14.41 15.89 -9.30
N GLY A 124 -15.30 15.55 -10.24
CA GLY A 124 -15.21 15.98 -11.65
C GLY A 124 -14.29 15.12 -12.53
N LEU A 125 -13.65 14.09 -11.97
CA LEU A 125 -12.88 13.09 -12.70
C LEU A 125 -13.69 11.80 -12.92
N ASP A 126 -13.29 11.00 -13.90
CA ASP A 126 -13.85 9.65 -14.11
C ASP A 126 -13.30 8.66 -13.08
N VAL A 127 -13.67 8.88 -11.82
CA VAL A 127 -13.22 8.11 -10.65
C VAL A 127 -14.39 7.77 -9.76
N GLU A 128 -14.59 6.48 -9.51
CA GLU A 128 -15.57 5.96 -8.56
C GLU A 128 -14.85 5.38 -7.34
N ILE A 129 -15.15 5.88 -6.13
CA ILE A 129 -14.57 5.38 -4.88
C ILE A 129 -15.64 4.70 -4.04
N LEU A 130 -15.46 3.41 -3.78
CA LEU A 130 -16.40 2.58 -3.04
C LEU A 130 -15.88 2.19 -1.65
N LEU A 131 -16.77 2.19 -0.68
CA LEU A 131 -16.55 1.60 0.64
C LEU A 131 -16.86 0.10 0.53
N GLN A 132 -15.85 -0.68 0.11
CA GLN A 132 -16.04 -2.09 -0.24
C GLN A 132 -14.79 -2.91 0.10
N ASP A 133 -15.02 -4.14 0.60
CA ASP A 133 -13.94 -5.11 0.76
C ASP A 133 -13.56 -5.67 -0.62
N TYR A 134 -12.26 -5.75 -0.92
CA TYR A 134 -11.76 -6.24 -2.20
C TYR A 134 -12.26 -7.65 -2.56
N ARG A 135 -12.59 -8.47 -1.57
CA ARG A 135 -13.12 -9.84 -1.76
C ARG A 135 -14.49 -9.87 -2.42
N ASP A 136 -15.24 -8.76 -2.35
CA ASP A 136 -16.57 -8.62 -2.94
C ASP A 136 -16.56 -8.04 -4.36
N LEU A 137 -15.37 -7.80 -4.91
CA LEU A 137 -15.22 -7.34 -6.29
C LEU A 137 -15.67 -8.43 -7.28
N ASP A 138 -16.46 -8.03 -8.28
CA ASP A 138 -16.99 -8.90 -9.34
C ASP A 138 -17.16 -8.11 -10.65
N ARG A 139 -16.06 -7.52 -11.13
CA ARG A 139 -16.02 -6.75 -12.38
C ARG A 139 -14.63 -6.85 -12.98
N GLN A 140 -14.52 -6.95 -14.32
CA GLN A 140 -13.23 -6.99 -15.01
C GLN A 140 -12.72 -5.61 -15.39
N PHE A 141 -11.39 -5.44 -15.25
CA PHE A 141 -10.64 -4.21 -15.50
C PHE A 141 -9.49 -4.47 -16.47
N ASP A 142 -9.12 -3.44 -17.24
CA ASP A 142 -7.93 -3.49 -18.10
C ASP A 142 -6.65 -3.58 -17.28
N ARG A 143 -6.63 -2.89 -16.12
CA ARG A 143 -5.46 -2.81 -15.25
C ARG A 143 -5.89 -2.89 -13.78
N ILE A 144 -5.02 -3.49 -12.97
CA ILE A 144 -5.19 -3.53 -11.51
C ILE A 144 -3.92 -2.99 -10.85
N VAL A 145 -4.10 -2.22 -9.78
CA VAL A 145 -3.02 -1.75 -8.91
C VAL A 145 -3.39 -1.97 -7.46
N SER A 146 -2.39 -2.25 -6.63
CA SER A 146 -2.52 -2.24 -5.18
C SER A 146 -1.23 -1.73 -4.55
N VAL A 147 -1.32 -0.69 -3.73
CA VAL A 147 -0.16 0.00 -3.14
C VAL A 147 -0.29 0.04 -1.63
N GLY A 148 0.63 -0.67 -0.92
CA GLY A 148 0.71 -0.64 0.55
C GLY A 148 -0.50 -1.25 1.25
N MET A 149 -1.21 -2.18 0.60
CA MET A 149 -2.37 -2.85 1.16
C MET A 149 -2.11 -4.34 1.46
N PHE A 150 -1.21 -4.97 0.72
CA PHE A 150 -0.95 -6.41 0.81
C PHE A 150 -0.39 -6.82 2.17
N GLU A 151 0.28 -5.92 2.87
CA GLU A 151 0.77 -6.04 4.23
C GLU A 151 -0.36 -6.27 5.26
N HIS A 152 -1.59 -5.89 4.92
CA HIS A 152 -2.80 -6.08 5.74
C HIS A 152 -3.64 -7.29 5.33
N VAL A 153 -3.26 -8.01 4.26
CA VAL A 153 -3.97 -9.19 3.75
C VAL A 153 -3.72 -10.42 4.62
N GLY A 154 -2.47 -10.65 5.00
CA GLY A 154 -2.01 -11.77 5.82
C GLY A 154 -1.92 -13.10 5.06
N PRO A 155 -1.00 -14.00 5.49
CA PRO A 155 -0.63 -15.20 4.74
C PRO A 155 -1.80 -16.15 4.44
N LYS A 156 -2.78 -16.23 5.34
CA LYS A 156 -3.97 -17.08 5.16
C LYS A 156 -4.92 -16.59 4.05
N ASN A 157 -4.74 -15.37 3.57
CA ASN A 157 -5.60 -14.76 2.56
C ASN A 157 -4.84 -14.43 1.27
N TYR A 158 -3.53 -14.69 1.16
CA TYR A 158 -2.75 -14.34 -0.03
C TYR A 158 -3.28 -15.04 -1.29
N GLU A 159 -3.61 -16.33 -1.23
CA GLU A 159 -4.23 -17.04 -2.35
C GLU A 159 -5.58 -16.43 -2.75
N THR A 160 -6.42 -16.09 -1.77
CA THR A 160 -7.71 -15.42 -2.02
C THR A 160 -7.49 -14.08 -2.70
N TYR A 161 -6.50 -13.30 -2.24
CA TYR A 161 -6.18 -12.00 -2.81
C TYR A 161 -5.77 -12.12 -4.29
N PHE A 162 -4.84 -13.02 -4.63
CA PHE A 162 -4.42 -13.25 -6.01
C PHE A 162 -5.54 -13.83 -6.87
N SER A 163 -6.40 -14.68 -6.31
CA SER A 163 -7.60 -15.19 -7.01
C SER A 163 -8.60 -14.08 -7.32
N VAL A 164 -8.77 -13.12 -6.40
CA VAL A 164 -9.60 -11.93 -6.65
C VAL A 164 -9.00 -11.07 -7.74
N ALA A 165 -7.70 -10.80 -7.70
CA ALA A 165 -7.02 -10.04 -8.76
C ALA A 165 -7.18 -10.73 -10.12
N ALA A 166 -6.97 -12.05 -10.19
CA ALA A 166 -7.08 -12.82 -11.44
C ALA A 166 -8.49 -12.78 -12.04
N ARG A 167 -9.55 -12.98 -11.25
CA ARG A 167 -10.93 -12.95 -11.78
C ARG A 167 -11.40 -11.57 -12.22
N ASN A 168 -10.82 -10.50 -11.65
CA ASN A 168 -11.18 -9.12 -11.97
C ASN A 168 -10.26 -8.49 -13.03
N LEU A 169 -9.25 -9.19 -13.53
CA LEU A 169 -8.35 -8.72 -14.56
C LEU A 169 -8.76 -9.31 -15.93
N LYS A 170 -8.83 -8.48 -16.96
CA LYS A 170 -9.05 -8.94 -18.33
C LYS A 170 -7.89 -9.82 -18.81
N PRO A 171 -8.10 -10.70 -19.84
CA PRO A 171 -7.06 -11.62 -20.31
C PRO A 171 -5.75 -10.96 -20.77
N ASP A 172 -5.83 -9.74 -21.31
CA ASP A 172 -4.71 -8.91 -21.78
C ASP A 172 -4.29 -7.84 -20.75
N GLY A 173 -4.76 -7.99 -19.52
CA GLY A 173 -4.54 -7.04 -18.45
C GLY A 173 -3.16 -7.13 -17.78
N LEU A 174 -2.82 -6.08 -17.01
CA LEU A 174 -1.65 -6.05 -16.14
C LEU A 174 -2.08 -5.73 -14.70
N PHE A 175 -1.44 -6.43 -13.77
CA PHE A 175 -1.62 -6.20 -12.32
C PHE A 175 -0.29 -5.82 -11.69
N LEU A 176 -0.25 -4.67 -11.02
CA LEU A 176 0.92 -4.20 -10.27
C LEU A 176 0.65 -4.28 -8.77
N LEU A 177 1.48 -5.06 -8.08
CA LEU A 177 1.53 -5.15 -6.62
C LEU A 177 2.72 -4.35 -6.10
N HIS A 178 2.46 -3.32 -5.26
CA HIS A 178 3.48 -2.56 -4.54
C HIS A 178 3.34 -2.86 -3.05
N THR A 179 4.35 -3.48 -2.45
CA THR A 179 4.30 -3.93 -1.06
C THR A 179 5.66 -3.87 -0.38
N ILE A 180 5.66 -3.56 0.91
CA ILE A 180 6.82 -3.81 1.77
C ILE A 180 6.99 -5.32 1.87
N GLY A 181 8.25 -5.78 1.90
CA GLY A 181 8.56 -7.19 1.98
C GLY A 181 9.63 -7.53 2.99
N SER A 182 9.60 -8.77 3.44
CA SER A 182 10.60 -9.36 4.34
C SER A 182 11.57 -10.25 3.58
N ASN A 183 12.84 -10.24 3.98
CA ASN A 183 13.85 -11.17 3.47
C ASN A 183 13.63 -12.62 3.97
N GLN A 184 12.78 -12.80 4.98
CA GLN A 184 12.51 -14.09 5.61
C GLN A 184 11.02 -14.41 5.56
N THR A 185 10.73 -15.72 5.41
CA THR A 185 9.34 -16.23 5.47
C THR A 185 9.03 -16.59 6.91
N ASP A 186 8.53 -15.64 7.65
CA ASP A 186 8.02 -15.86 9.00
C ASP A 186 6.72 -15.11 9.24
N LEU A 187 6.08 -15.37 10.37
CA LEU A 187 4.88 -14.69 10.84
C LEU A 187 5.20 -13.63 11.91
N ASN A 188 6.50 -13.38 12.15
CA ASN A 188 6.91 -12.47 13.20
C ASN A 188 6.76 -11.03 12.70
N VAL A 189 5.90 -10.32 13.38
CA VAL A 189 5.78 -8.87 13.26
C VAL A 189 6.49 -8.27 14.47
N ASP A 190 7.17 -7.15 14.29
CA ASP A 190 7.70 -6.41 15.43
C ASP A 190 6.58 -6.07 16.40
N ALA A 191 6.72 -6.51 17.67
CA ALA A 191 5.65 -6.43 18.68
C ALA A 191 5.23 -4.99 18.97
N TRP A 192 6.15 -4.03 18.84
CA TRP A 192 5.86 -2.62 19.07
C TRP A 192 5.10 -2.03 17.89
N ILE A 193 5.51 -2.33 16.63
CA ILE A 193 4.82 -1.92 15.40
C ILE A 193 3.41 -2.50 15.37
N ASP A 194 3.25 -3.79 15.67
CA ASP A 194 1.94 -4.46 15.73
C ASP A 194 1.01 -3.83 16.78
N LYS A 195 1.55 -3.44 17.93
CA LYS A 195 0.74 -2.88 19.02
C LYS A 195 0.32 -1.43 18.77
N TYR A 196 1.19 -0.60 18.18
CA TYR A 196 1.00 0.85 18.20
C TYR A 196 0.79 1.48 16.83
N ILE A 197 1.23 0.82 15.74
CA ILE A 197 1.25 1.43 14.40
C ILE A 197 0.39 0.64 13.41
N PHE A 198 0.68 -0.64 13.18
CA PHE A 198 0.00 -1.48 12.18
C PHE A 198 -0.50 -2.80 12.78
N PRO A 199 -1.61 -2.78 13.55
CA PRO A 199 -2.16 -3.98 14.16
C PRO A 199 -2.44 -5.06 13.13
N ASN A 200 -1.97 -6.28 13.41
CA ASN A 200 -2.09 -7.45 12.54
C ASN A 200 -1.42 -7.31 11.16
N GLY A 201 -0.55 -6.32 10.95
CA GLY A 201 0.26 -6.23 9.74
C GLY A 201 1.18 -7.43 9.60
N CYS A 202 1.43 -7.88 8.38
CA CYS A 202 2.36 -8.99 8.11
C CYS A 202 3.09 -8.72 6.80
N LEU A 203 4.43 -8.65 6.85
CA LEU A 203 5.22 -8.42 5.66
C LEU A 203 5.38 -9.72 4.87
N PRO A 204 4.98 -9.74 3.58
CA PRO A 204 5.20 -10.91 2.74
C PRO A 204 6.69 -11.13 2.47
N SER A 205 7.10 -12.37 2.27
CA SER A 205 8.38 -12.71 1.67
C SER A 205 8.23 -12.95 0.16
N VAL A 206 9.36 -13.07 -0.54
CA VAL A 206 9.38 -13.48 -1.95
C VAL A 206 8.63 -14.81 -2.13
N ARG A 207 8.82 -15.76 -1.21
CA ARG A 207 8.13 -17.05 -1.23
C ARG A 207 6.61 -16.90 -1.16
N HIS A 208 6.09 -16.06 -0.26
CA HIS A 208 4.65 -15.82 -0.12
C HIS A 208 4.03 -15.29 -1.43
N ILE A 209 4.70 -14.35 -2.08
CA ILE A 209 4.21 -13.78 -3.35
C ILE A 209 4.28 -14.82 -4.47
N ALA A 210 5.40 -15.55 -4.58
CA ALA A 210 5.59 -16.57 -5.59
C ALA A 210 4.54 -17.70 -5.46
N GLU A 211 4.38 -18.27 -4.26
CA GLU A 211 3.39 -19.34 -4.00
C GLU A 211 1.96 -18.88 -4.28
N ALA A 212 1.58 -17.66 -3.87
CA ALA A 212 0.23 -17.16 -4.05
C ALA A 212 -0.09 -16.77 -5.51
N SER A 213 0.90 -16.41 -6.31
CA SER A 213 0.74 -16.05 -7.72
C SER A 213 0.87 -17.27 -8.68
N GLU A 214 1.47 -18.38 -8.22
CA GLU A 214 1.72 -19.56 -9.04
C GLU A 214 0.43 -20.13 -9.66
N GLY A 215 0.49 -20.44 -10.94
CA GLY A 215 -0.67 -20.95 -11.70
C GLY A 215 -1.78 -19.93 -11.98
N ARG A 216 -1.64 -18.68 -11.51
CA ARG A 216 -2.62 -17.61 -11.74
C ARG A 216 -2.08 -16.49 -12.62
N PHE A 217 -0.77 -16.24 -12.53
CA PHE A 217 -0.11 -15.15 -13.23
C PHE A 217 1.27 -15.53 -13.72
N VAL A 218 1.69 -14.88 -14.80
CA VAL A 218 3.10 -14.77 -15.18
C VAL A 218 3.67 -13.52 -14.51
N MET A 219 4.83 -13.66 -13.86
CA MET A 219 5.55 -12.54 -13.26
C MET A 219 6.41 -11.88 -14.34
N GLU A 220 6.05 -10.66 -14.70
CA GLU A 220 6.69 -9.91 -15.79
C GLU A 220 7.90 -9.09 -15.33
N ASP A 221 7.84 -8.49 -14.13
CA ASP A 221 8.91 -7.70 -13.54
C ASP A 221 8.89 -7.73 -12.02
N TRP A 222 10.07 -7.65 -11.41
CA TRP A 222 10.24 -7.48 -9.97
C TRP A 222 11.25 -6.35 -9.71
N HIS A 223 10.76 -5.21 -9.26
CA HIS A 223 11.56 -4.04 -8.96
C HIS A 223 11.69 -3.81 -7.45
N ASN A 224 12.90 -3.86 -6.91
CA ASN A 224 13.22 -3.56 -5.52
C ASN A 224 13.86 -2.17 -5.42
N PHE A 225 13.19 -1.24 -4.76
CA PHE A 225 13.70 0.10 -4.44
C PHE A 225 13.50 0.47 -2.96
N GLY A 226 13.57 -0.53 -2.08
CA GLY A 226 13.38 -0.37 -0.64
C GLY A 226 14.32 0.65 0.02
N ALA A 227 15.49 0.93 -0.58
CA ALA A 227 16.40 1.97 -0.10
C ALA A 227 15.77 3.38 -0.14
N ASP A 228 14.85 3.62 -1.05
CA ASP A 228 14.15 4.91 -1.21
C ASP A 228 13.19 5.19 -0.06
N TYR A 229 12.73 4.14 0.64
CA TYR A 229 11.82 4.32 1.76
C TYR A 229 12.47 5.00 2.97
N ASP A 230 13.76 4.80 3.19
CA ASP A 230 14.51 5.56 4.19
C ASP A 230 14.37 7.08 3.95
N ARG A 231 14.62 7.53 2.71
CA ARG A 231 14.48 8.95 2.32
C ARG A 231 13.04 9.45 2.51
N THR A 232 12.07 8.64 2.10
CA THR A 232 10.64 8.97 2.26
C THR A 232 10.25 9.15 3.72
N LEU A 233 10.64 8.21 4.59
CA LEU A 233 10.35 8.26 6.03
C LEU A 233 11.03 9.43 6.72
N MET A 234 12.26 9.78 6.32
CA MET A 234 12.98 10.94 6.84
C MET A 234 12.32 12.26 6.39
N ALA A 235 11.82 12.35 5.15
CA ALA A 235 11.06 13.49 4.68
C ALA A 235 9.72 13.64 5.44
N TRP A 236 9.01 12.54 5.69
CA TRP A 236 7.81 12.56 6.55
C TRP A 236 8.13 13.01 7.97
N LEU A 237 9.25 12.55 8.55
CA LEU A 237 9.68 12.96 9.88
C LEU A 237 9.96 14.47 9.94
N GLU A 238 10.60 15.02 8.94
CA GLU A 238 10.88 16.46 8.86
C GLU A 238 9.57 17.25 8.78
N ASN A 239 8.64 16.85 7.89
CA ASN A 239 7.33 17.48 7.77
C ASN A 239 6.53 17.38 9.09
N PHE A 240 6.50 16.20 9.72
CA PHE A 240 5.83 15.98 10.99
C PHE A 240 6.36 16.91 12.09
N LYS A 241 7.69 17.01 12.24
CA LYS A 241 8.30 17.90 13.22
C LYS A 241 7.99 19.38 12.95
N ARG A 242 7.99 19.78 11.68
CA ARG A 242 7.64 21.14 11.27
C ARG A 242 6.18 21.48 11.56
N ALA A 243 5.28 20.51 11.35
CA ALA A 243 3.85 20.64 11.60
C ALA A 243 3.45 20.49 13.08
N TRP A 244 4.34 19.97 13.93
CA TRP A 244 4.00 19.65 15.32
C TRP A 244 3.39 20.80 16.12
N PRO A 245 3.85 22.08 16.01
CA PRO A 245 3.22 23.20 16.72
C PRO A 245 1.70 23.35 16.41
N GLU A 246 1.26 23.00 15.21
CA GLU A 246 -0.16 23.03 14.80
C GLU A 246 -0.91 21.82 15.34
N LEU A 247 -0.24 20.67 15.42
CA LEU A 247 -0.83 19.38 15.85
C LEU A 247 -0.91 19.23 17.37
N ALA A 248 -0.04 19.90 18.12
CA ALA A 248 0.11 19.72 19.56
C ALA A 248 -1.18 19.97 20.39
N GLY A 249 -2.14 20.73 19.85
CA GLY A 249 -3.45 20.93 20.48
C GLY A 249 -4.39 19.71 20.41
N GLY A 250 -4.18 18.83 19.45
CA GLY A 250 -4.99 17.62 19.20
C GLY A 250 -4.31 16.30 19.60
N TYR A 251 -2.99 16.32 19.82
CA TYR A 251 -2.19 15.12 20.08
C TYR A 251 -1.33 15.30 21.34
N SER A 252 -1.06 14.18 22.04
CA SER A 252 -0.23 14.22 23.26
C SER A 252 1.26 14.18 22.92
N GLU A 253 2.11 14.69 23.84
CA GLU A 253 3.58 14.52 23.75
C GLU A 253 4.02 13.04 23.65
N ARG A 254 3.23 12.13 24.25
CA ARG A 254 3.47 10.69 24.10
C ARG A 254 3.29 10.26 22.66
N PHE A 255 2.28 10.77 21.96
CA PHE A 255 2.06 10.51 20.55
C PHE A 255 3.21 11.04 19.69
N GLU A 256 3.70 12.25 19.96
CA GLU A 256 4.86 12.82 19.27
C GLU A 256 6.09 11.92 19.36
N ARG A 257 6.43 11.47 20.57
CA ARG A 257 7.56 10.57 20.80
C ARG A 257 7.36 9.21 20.11
N MET A 258 6.16 8.65 20.20
CA MET A 258 5.79 7.40 19.57
C MET A 258 5.90 7.47 18.04
N PHE A 259 5.35 8.53 17.45
CA PHE A 259 5.35 8.69 16.00
C PHE A 259 6.75 9.02 15.45
N THR A 260 7.53 9.84 16.18
CA THR A 260 8.95 10.09 15.92
C THR A 260 9.77 8.78 15.95
N TYR A 261 9.54 7.94 16.96
CA TYR A 261 10.21 6.64 17.06
C TYR A 261 9.85 5.74 15.89
N TYR A 262 8.57 5.63 15.56
CA TYR A 262 8.08 4.85 14.43
C TYR A 262 8.80 5.20 13.12
N LEU A 263 8.80 6.49 12.75
CA LEU A 263 9.40 6.94 11.49
C LEU A 263 10.92 6.65 11.44
N ASN A 264 11.64 6.90 12.56
CA ASN A 264 13.07 6.60 12.64
C ASN A 264 13.38 5.10 12.62
N ALA A 265 12.62 4.28 13.34
CA ALA A 265 12.83 2.84 13.40
C ALA A 265 12.59 2.18 12.03
N CYS A 266 11.53 2.58 11.33
CA CYS A 266 11.26 2.10 9.97
C CYS A 266 12.32 2.58 8.97
N ALA A 267 12.77 3.85 9.04
CA ALA A 267 13.86 4.35 8.21
C ALA A 267 15.14 3.53 8.41
N GLY A 268 15.49 3.23 9.67
CA GLY A 268 16.61 2.36 10.03
C GLY A 268 16.48 0.94 9.47
N ALA A 269 15.27 0.36 9.49
CA ALA A 269 15.01 -0.98 8.96
C ALA A 269 15.21 -1.04 7.43
N PHE A 270 14.78 -0.02 6.68
CA PHE A 270 15.04 0.06 5.24
C PHE A 270 16.50 0.36 4.92
N ARG A 271 17.14 1.29 5.65
CA ARG A 271 18.55 1.64 5.50
C ARG A 271 19.46 0.44 5.73
N SER A 272 19.17 -0.37 6.75
CA SER A 272 19.92 -1.61 7.05
C SER A 272 19.58 -2.76 6.10
N ARG A 273 18.64 -2.60 5.17
CA ARG A 273 18.15 -3.64 4.27
C ARG A 273 17.48 -4.82 4.99
N ASN A 274 17.03 -4.63 6.22
CA ASN A 274 16.32 -5.64 7.00
C ASN A 274 14.94 -5.94 6.39
N ILE A 275 14.27 -4.89 5.86
CA ILE A 275 13.04 -4.99 5.07
C ILE A 275 13.24 -4.37 3.69
N GLN A 276 12.38 -4.73 2.77
CA GLN A 276 12.45 -4.34 1.36
C GLN A 276 11.15 -3.67 0.93
N LEU A 277 11.19 -3.04 -0.26
CA LEU A 277 9.99 -2.59 -0.95
C LEU A 277 10.02 -3.11 -2.38
N TRP A 278 8.93 -3.69 -2.80
CA TRP A 278 8.81 -4.27 -4.14
C TRP A 278 7.64 -3.72 -4.91
N GLN A 279 7.86 -3.52 -6.21
CA GLN A 279 6.81 -3.49 -7.21
C GLN A 279 6.93 -4.75 -8.07
N VAL A 280 5.89 -5.55 -8.08
CA VAL A 280 5.84 -6.78 -8.88
C VAL A 280 4.74 -6.62 -9.92
N LEU A 281 5.09 -6.80 -11.18
CA LEU A 281 4.18 -6.72 -12.31
C LEU A 281 3.79 -8.12 -12.77
N PHE A 282 2.51 -8.32 -12.97
CA PHE A 282 1.92 -9.59 -13.36
C PHE A 282 1.04 -9.44 -14.60
N SER A 283 0.95 -10.52 -15.40
CA SER A 283 -0.04 -10.68 -16.46
C SER A 283 -0.72 -12.06 -16.35
N PRO A 284 -1.97 -12.25 -16.83
CA PRO A 284 -2.66 -13.54 -16.74
C PRO A 284 -1.98 -14.67 -17.51
N ALA A 285 -1.43 -14.41 -18.70
CA ALA A 285 -0.91 -15.43 -19.60
C ALA A 285 0.47 -15.12 -20.18
N GLY A 286 1.14 -14.10 -19.71
CA GLY A 286 2.36 -13.56 -20.30
C GLY A 286 2.09 -12.53 -21.40
N VAL A 287 2.91 -11.50 -21.46
CA VAL A 287 2.89 -10.50 -22.53
C VAL A 287 3.82 -10.99 -23.64
N GLU A 288 3.33 -11.10 -24.87
CA GLU A 288 4.17 -11.51 -26.00
C GLU A 288 5.37 -10.56 -26.16
N GLY A 289 6.58 -11.13 -26.17
CA GLY A 289 7.83 -10.37 -26.19
C GLY A 289 8.22 -9.71 -24.86
N GLY A 290 7.44 -9.91 -23.80
CA GLY A 290 7.66 -9.33 -22.46
C GLY A 290 7.20 -7.88 -22.34
N VAL A 291 7.26 -7.34 -21.14
CA VAL A 291 6.90 -5.94 -20.86
C VAL A 291 8.11 -5.00 -20.90
N ARG A 292 7.87 -3.75 -21.30
CA ARG A 292 8.92 -2.72 -21.15
C ARG A 292 9.08 -2.38 -19.66
N VAL A 293 10.30 -2.50 -19.18
CA VAL A 293 10.63 -2.17 -17.79
C VAL A 293 10.82 -0.66 -17.62
N TYR A 294 10.11 -0.07 -16.67
CA TYR A 294 10.26 1.32 -16.23
C TYR A 294 10.93 1.37 -14.86
N ARG A 295 12.00 2.13 -14.77
CA ARG A 295 12.78 2.31 -13.51
C ARG A 295 13.38 3.70 -13.42
#